data_0a4cfdf04efafa05497533ebe13db2a2
#
_entry.id   0a4cfdf04efafa05497533ebe13db2a2
#
_cell.length_a   1.000
_cell.length_b   1.000
_cell.length_c   1.000
_cell.angle_alpha   90.00
_cell.angle_beta   90.00
_cell.angle_gamma   90.00
#
_symmetry.space_group_name_H-M   'P 1'
#
loop_
_entity.id
_entity.type
_entity.pdbx_description
1 polymer ?
#
loop_
_entity_poly.entity_id
_entity_poly.type
_entity_poly.pdbx_seq_one_letter_code
_entity_poly.pdbx_strand_id
1 'polypeptide(L)'
;MRFALPFVILAAALAVPGNPADAAKPADAPKLKKPKLDLRATPRMAFSPVNVLLVAELSGGDDVEEFYCPELEWEWDDGGKSVHEADCPAYEAGVSKIERRFTAEHEYKKAGLYNVKLTMRRANRTLAQTTIKITVRPGLGDRTMESPQP
;
A
#
# COMPACT_ATOMS: atom_id res chain seq x y z
N MET A 1 18.93 79.84 -45.86
CA MET A 1 20.32 79.61 -45.41
C MET A 1 20.37 79.40 -43.96
N ARG A 2 20.53 78.16 -43.49
CA ARG A 2 21.04 77.82 -42.16
C ARG A 2 21.14 76.29 -42.13
N PHE A 3 22.35 75.79 -42.19
CA PHE A 3 22.73 74.37 -42.09
C PHE A 3 22.62 73.96 -40.62
N ALA A 4 21.95 72.86 -40.34
CA ALA A 4 21.97 72.18 -39.07
C ALA A 4 22.62 70.83 -39.25
N LEU A 5 23.78 70.58 -38.65
CA LEU A 5 24.46 69.29 -38.63
C LEU A 5 23.71 68.31 -37.68
N PRO A 6 23.61 67.05 -38.00
CA PRO A 6 23.15 66.04 -37.05
C PRO A 6 24.35 65.57 -36.16
N PHE A 7 24.11 65.57 -34.87
CA PHE A 7 24.99 65.01 -33.85
C PHE A 7 24.80 63.47 -33.86
N VAL A 8 25.85 62.76 -34.23
CA VAL A 8 25.87 61.29 -34.13
C VAL A 8 26.35 60.95 -32.71
N ILE A 9 25.46 60.43 -31.87
CA ILE A 9 25.81 59.88 -30.57
C ILE A 9 26.12 58.40 -30.75
N LEU A 10 27.37 58.02 -30.62
CA LEU A 10 27.87 56.66 -30.62
C LEU A 10 27.64 56.07 -29.21
N ALA A 11 26.60 55.28 -29.06
CA ALA A 11 26.36 54.55 -27.83
C ALA A 11 27.19 53.25 -27.82
N ALA A 12 28.26 53.23 -27.01
CA ALA A 12 29.03 52.03 -26.75
C ALA A 12 28.22 51.09 -25.83
N ALA A 13 27.73 49.97 -26.36
CA ALA A 13 27.10 48.91 -25.59
C ALA A 13 28.19 48.11 -24.85
N LEU A 14 28.27 48.24 -23.55
CA LEU A 14 29.06 47.37 -22.67
C LEU A 14 28.31 46.05 -22.55
N ALA A 15 28.78 45.02 -23.24
CA ALA A 15 28.34 43.65 -23.05
C ALA A 15 28.85 43.14 -21.68
N VAL A 16 27.96 42.99 -20.72
CA VAL A 16 28.24 42.30 -19.47
C VAL A 16 28.18 40.79 -19.78
N PRO A 17 29.24 40.01 -19.56
CA PRO A 17 29.14 38.56 -19.64
C PRO A 17 28.26 38.08 -18.47
N GLY A 18 27.01 37.75 -18.77
CA GLY A 18 26.15 37.04 -17.82
C GLY A 18 26.73 35.65 -17.56
N ASN A 19 27.14 35.42 -16.31
CA ASN A 19 27.44 34.10 -15.83
C ASN A 19 26.23 33.17 -16.14
N PRO A 20 26.43 31.97 -16.71
CA PRO A 20 25.39 31.00 -16.74
C PRO A 20 25.05 30.64 -15.29
N ALA A 21 23.87 31.09 -14.86
CA ALA A 21 23.33 30.73 -13.55
C ALA A 21 23.48 29.24 -13.36
N ASP A 22 24.17 28.86 -12.29
CA ASP A 22 24.09 27.52 -11.71
C ASP A 22 22.63 27.12 -11.69
N ALA A 23 22.24 26.23 -12.62
CA ALA A 23 20.99 25.56 -12.58
C ALA A 23 21.06 24.67 -11.32
N ALA A 24 20.58 25.19 -10.20
CA ALA A 24 20.43 24.44 -8.99
C ALA A 24 19.66 23.16 -9.34
N LYS A 25 20.38 22.05 -9.32
CA LYS A 25 19.83 20.72 -9.44
C LYS A 25 18.61 20.64 -8.49
N PRO A 26 17.41 20.29 -8.97
CA PRO A 26 16.26 20.19 -8.10
C PRO A 26 16.66 19.30 -6.92
N ALA A 27 16.56 19.84 -5.71
CA ALA A 27 16.79 19.09 -4.49
C ALA A 27 15.95 17.81 -4.60
N ASP A 28 16.60 16.65 -4.43
CA ASP A 28 15.93 15.34 -4.44
C ASP A 28 14.74 15.43 -3.49
N ALA A 29 13.53 15.49 -4.06
CA ALA A 29 12.31 15.41 -3.28
C ALA A 29 12.40 14.12 -2.47
N PRO A 30 12.10 14.11 -1.17
CA PRO A 30 12.21 12.93 -0.33
C PRO A 30 11.42 11.80 -1.00
N LYS A 31 12.11 10.73 -1.40
CA LYS A 31 11.48 9.57 -2.02
C LYS A 31 10.55 8.95 -0.98
N LEU A 32 9.25 9.19 -1.13
CA LEU A 32 8.21 8.55 -0.33
C LEU A 32 8.47 7.05 -0.32
N LYS A 33 8.62 6.47 0.86
CA LYS A 33 8.81 5.03 1.00
C LYS A 33 7.55 4.34 0.51
N LYS A 34 7.67 3.46 -0.49
CA LYS A 34 6.54 2.69 -0.99
C LYS A 34 5.89 1.91 0.16
N PRO A 35 4.56 1.89 0.22
CA PRO A 35 3.86 1.10 1.22
C PRO A 35 4.17 -0.38 1.02
N LYS A 36 4.39 -1.08 2.12
CA LYS A 36 4.58 -2.53 2.16
C LYS A 36 3.65 -3.10 3.21
N LEU A 37 2.89 -4.13 2.82
CA LEU A 37 1.99 -4.86 3.69
C LEU A 37 2.61 -6.22 4.00
N ASP A 38 2.99 -6.44 5.25
CA ASP A 38 3.50 -7.72 5.75
C ASP A 38 2.35 -8.48 6.42
N LEU A 39 2.19 -9.77 6.09
CA LEU A 39 1.10 -10.61 6.60
C LEU A 39 1.68 -11.81 7.35
N ARG A 40 1.13 -12.06 8.55
CA ARG A 40 1.47 -13.20 9.39
C ARG A 40 0.20 -14.00 9.72
N ALA A 41 0.32 -15.31 9.80
CA ALA A 41 -0.76 -16.22 10.18
C ALA A 41 -0.33 -17.07 11.39
N THR A 42 -1.24 -17.26 12.34
CA THR A 42 -1.02 -18.08 13.52
C THR A 42 -2.27 -18.91 13.83
N PRO A 43 -2.18 -20.24 13.80
CA PRO A 43 -1.05 -21.05 13.33
C PRO A 43 -0.92 -20.99 11.80
N ARG A 44 0.30 -21.16 11.27
CA ARG A 44 0.55 -21.25 9.83
C ARG A 44 0.40 -22.67 9.29
N MET A 45 0.48 -23.65 10.19
CA MET A 45 0.24 -25.07 9.92
C MET A 45 -0.54 -25.68 11.09
N ALA A 46 -1.65 -26.36 10.80
CA ALA A 46 -2.47 -27.03 11.81
C ALA A 46 -3.30 -28.17 11.19
N PHE A 47 -4.14 -28.81 12.00
CA PHE A 47 -5.10 -29.80 11.55
C PHE A 47 -6.51 -29.20 11.49
N SER A 48 -7.32 -29.64 10.51
CA SER A 48 -8.72 -29.23 10.40
C SER A 48 -9.58 -29.79 11.54
N PRO A 49 -10.64 -29.07 11.99
CA PRO A 49 -10.87 -27.65 11.73
C PRO A 49 -9.90 -26.75 12.53
N VAL A 50 -9.57 -25.59 12.01
CA VAL A 50 -8.66 -24.65 12.68
C VAL A 50 -9.07 -23.19 12.48
N ASN A 51 -9.07 -22.41 13.56
CA ASN A 51 -9.13 -20.96 13.51
C ASN A 51 -7.71 -20.40 13.33
N VAL A 52 -7.54 -19.56 12.33
CA VAL A 52 -6.27 -18.89 12.04
C VAL A 52 -6.43 -17.40 12.25
N LEU A 53 -5.58 -16.85 13.13
CA LEU A 53 -5.43 -15.41 13.32
C LEU A 53 -4.45 -14.87 12.28
N LEU A 54 -4.87 -13.89 11.51
CA LEU A 54 -4.04 -13.15 10.57
C LEU A 54 -3.76 -11.75 11.12
N VAL A 55 -2.51 -11.34 11.02
CA VAL A 55 -2.04 -10.02 11.42
C VAL A 55 -1.31 -9.40 10.25
N ALA A 56 -1.83 -8.28 9.76
CA ALA A 56 -1.21 -7.49 8.71
C ALA A 56 -0.60 -6.22 9.30
N GLU A 57 0.63 -5.90 8.90
CA GLU A 57 1.34 -4.70 9.33
C GLU A 57 1.73 -3.87 8.11
N LEU A 58 1.27 -2.62 8.07
CA LEU A 58 1.60 -1.65 7.03
C LEU A 58 2.88 -0.90 7.42
N SER A 59 3.91 -0.99 6.61
CA SER A 59 5.17 -0.26 6.74
C SER A 59 5.42 0.65 5.53
N GLY A 60 6.13 1.76 5.72
CA GLY A 60 6.28 2.77 4.67
C GLY A 60 4.96 3.48 4.37
N GLY A 61 4.88 4.14 3.21
CA GLY A 61 3.74 4.97 2.86
C GLY A 61 3.51 6.00 3.96
N ASP A 62 4.23 7.11 3.93
CA ASP A 62 4.20 8.12 5.00
C ASP A 62 2.76 8.41 5.48
N ASP A 63 2.59 9.06 6.62
CA ASP A 63 1.29 9.36 7.21
C ASP A 63 0.52 10.37 6.33
N VAL A 64 0.01 9.86 5.20
CA VAL A 64 -0.77 10.61 4.23
C VAL A 64 -2.22 10.14 4.23
N GLU A 65 -3.11 11.01 3.83
CA GLU A 65 -4.55 10.75 3.79
C GLU A 65 -4.94 9.46 3.07
N GLU A 66 -4.18 9.05 2.04
CA GLU A 66 -4.52 7.86 1.25
C GLU A 66 -4.52 6.55 2.07
N PHE A 67 -3.78 6.51 3.21
CA PHE A 67 -3.73 5.34 4.10
C PHE A 67 -4.67 5.47 5.30
N TYR A 68 -5.39 6.58 5.40
CA TYR A 68 -6.38 6.77 6.44
C TYR A 68 -7.66 6.02 6.10
N CYS A 69 -8.12 5.18 7.02
CA CYS A 69 -9.37 4.41 6.90
C CYS A 69 -9.48 3.61 5.59
N PRO A 70 -8.56 2.69 5.31
CA PRO A 70 -8.61 1.88 4.11
C PRO A 70 -9.68 0.80 4.21
N GLU A 71 -10.25 0.42 3.07
CA GLU A 71 -10.99 -0.83 2.90
C GLU A 71 -10.01 -2.00 2.88
N LEU A 72 -10.32 -3.08 3.59
CA LEU A 72 -9.54 -4.31 3.66
C LEU A 72 -10.35 -5.46 3.06
N GLU A 73 -9.91 -5.99 1.93
CA GLU A 73 -10.51 -7.14 1.27
C GLU A 73 -9.65 -8.38 1.53
N TRP A 74 -10.23 -9.38 2.20
CA TRP A 74 -9.62 -10.67 2.48
C TRP A 74 -10.20 -11.74 1.56
N GLU A 75 -9.35 -12.40 0.79
CA GLU A 75 -9.69 -13.58 0.01
C GLU A 75 -9.09 -14.81 0.69
N TRP A 76 -9.95 -15.74 1.17
CA TRP A 76 -9.56 -16.84 2.06
C TRP A 76 -9.07 -18.09 1.32
N ASP A 77 -9.25 -18.15 0.00
CA ASP A 77 -8.89 -19.30 -0.87
C ASP A 77 -9.68 -20.60 -0.57
N ASP A 78 -10.78 -20.49 0.18
CA ASP A 78 -11.75 -21.54 0.43
C ASP A 78 -13.12 -21.26 -0.23
N GLY A 79 -13.16 -20.26 -1.09
CA GLY A 79 -14.35 -19.69 -1.72
C GLY A 79 -14.97 -18.53 -0.94
N GLY A 80 -14.48 -18.25 0.26
CA GLY A 80 -14.91 -17.13 1.09
C GLY A 80 -14.15 -15.83 0.79
N LYS A 81 -14.83 -14.70 1.03
CA LYS A 81 -14.29 -13.34 1.02
C LYS A 81 -14.85 -12.58 2.20
N SER A 82 -14.07 -11.64 2.74
CA SER A 82 -14.53 -10.66 3.72
C SER A 82 -14.04 -9.28 3.32
N VAL A 83 -14.92 -8.28 3.44
CA VAL A 83 -14.56 -6.88 3.24
C VAL A 83 -14.80 -6.16 4.56
N HIS A 84 -13.81 -5.44 5.03
CA HIS A 84 -13.89 -4.62 6.21
C HIS A 84 -13.71 -3.16 5.82
N GLU A 85 -14.77 -2.40 5.96
CA GLU A 85 -14.79 -0.95 5.82
C GLU A 85 -15.00 -0.35 7.22
N ALA A 86 -14.07 0.50 7.66
CA ALA A 86 -14.24 1.21 8.92
C ALA A 86 -15.03 2.50 8.67
N ASP A 87 -15.94 2.82 9.57
CA ASP A 87 -16.65 4.12 9.60
C ASP A 87 -15.76 5.13 10.35
N CYS A 88 -14.98 5.90 9.59
CA CYS A 88 -14.05 6.87 10.14
C CYS A 88 -14.55 8.31 9.92
N PRO A 89 -14.27 9.22 10.86
CA PRO A 89 -14.51 10.65 10.65
C PRO A 89 -13.67 11.18 9.47
N ALA A 90 -13.95 12.40 9.02
CA ALA A 90 -13.13 13.04 7.99
C ALA A 90 -11.66 13.14 8.41
N TYR A 91 -10.76 12.96 7.44
CA TYR A 91 -9.33 13.07 7.70
C TYR A 91 -8.94 14.52 8.07
N GLU A 92 -8.19 14.66 9.16
CA GLU A 92 -7.62 15.92 9.63
C GLU A 92 -6.10 15.78 9.73
N ALA A 93 -5.38 16.57 8.91
CA ALA A 93 -3.92 16.53 8.87
C ALA A 93 -3.29 16.87 10.23
N GLY A 94 -2.38 16.02 10.70
CA GLY A 94 -1.72 16.16 12.01
C GLY A 94 -2.56 15.74 13.22
N VAL A 95 -3.82 15.38 13.04
CA VAL A 95 -4.75 14.92 14.08
C VAL A 95 -5.13 13.45 13.87
N SER A 96 -5.57 13.10 12.66
CA SER A 96 -5.98 11.74 12.32
C SER A 96 -4.79 10.78 12.35
N LYS A 97 -4.95 9.67 13.06
CA LYS A 97 -3.93 8.61 13.15
C LYS A 97 -4.18 7.56 12.09
N ILE A 98 -3.13 7.17 11.39
CA ILE A 98 -3.18 6.08 10.42
C ILE A 98 -2.98 4.76 11.14
N GLU A 99 -3.98 3.88 11.04
CA GLU A 99 -3.86 2.53 11.53
C GLU A 99 -2.90 1.73 10.66
N ARG A 100 -1.97 1.01 11.29
CA ARG A 100 -0.92 0.26 10.60
C ARG A 100 -0.94 -1.22 10.91
N ARG A 101 -1.85 -1.67 11.80
CA ARG A 101 -1.99 -3.07 12.19
C ARG A 101 -3.44 -3.49 12.08
N PHE A 102 -3.68 -4.50 11.25
CA PHE A 102 -5.00 -5.04 10.96
C PHE A 102 -5.02 -6.52 11.32
N THR A 103 -6.12 -6.99 11.91
CA THR A 103 -6.29 -8.38 12.30
C THR A 103 -7.57 -8.95 11.74
N ALA A 104 -7.54 -10.23 11.37
CA ALA A 104 -8.72 -10.98 11.00
C ALA A 104 -8.58 -12.43 11.47
N GLU A 105 -9.70 -13.08 11.76
CA GLU A 105 -9.76 -14.50 12.08
C GLU A 105 -10.58 -15.23 11.03
N HIS A 106 -10.14 -16.43 10.67
CA HIS A 106 -10.87 -17.28 9.74
C HIS A 106 -10.76 -18.75 10.11
N GLU A 107 -11.89 -19.47 10.03
CA GLU A 107 -11.97 -20.90 10.31
C GLU A 107 -11.84 -21.73 9.02
N TYR A 108 -10.81 -22.57 8.93
CA TYR A 108 -10.67 -23.57 7.88
C TYR A 108 -11.21 -24.92 8.35
N LYS A 109 -12.33 -25.34 7.78
CA LYS A 109 -13.03 -26.59 8.13
C LYS A 109 -12.46 -27.81 7.45
N LYS A 110 -11.76 -27.65 6.34
CA LYS A 110 -11.22 -28.73 5.51
C LYS A 110 -9.70 -28.63 5.40
N ALA A 111 -9.08 -29.80 5.22
CA ALA A 111 -7.67 -29.85 4.88
C ALA A 111 -7.41 -29.22 3.51
N GLY A 112 -6.28 -28.52 3.36
CA GLY A 112 -5.91 -27.85 2.11
C GLY A 112 -4.67 -26.98 2.25
N LEU A 113 -4.25 -26.46 1.10
CA LEU A 113 -3.24 -25.41 1.00
C LEU A 113 -3.98 -24.14 0.59
N TYR A 114 -3.99 -23.16 1.46
CA TYR A 114 -4.73 -21.90 1.26
C TYR A 114 -3.77 -20.76 1.05
N ASN A 115 -3.97 -19.97 -0.01
CA ASN A 115 -3.20 -18.75 -0.31
C ASN A 115 -4.08 -17.55 0.03
N VAL A 116 -4.05 -17.16 1.28
CA VAL A 116 -4.83 -16.01 1.76
C VAL A 116 -4.26 -14.74 1.19
N LYS A 117 -5.10 -13.95 0.53
CA LYS A 117 -4.73 -12.66 -0.03
C LYS A 117 -5.42 -11.55 0.73
N LEU A 118 -4.65 -10.54 1.12
CA LEU A 118 -5.15 -9.28 1.66
C LEU A 118 -4.88 -8.17 0.64
N THR A 119 -5.92 -7.43 0.29
CA THR A 119 -5.86 -6.24 -0.54
C THR A 119 -6.35 -5.04 0.28
N MET A 120 -5.49 -4.04 0.41
CA MET A 120 -5.82 -2.75 1.02
C MET A 120 -6.21 -1.78 -0.09
N ARG A 121 -7.38 -1.16 0.02
CA ARG A 121 -7.93 -0.27 -1.00
C ARG A 121 -8.39 1.06 -0.40
N ARG A 122 -8.46 2.07 -1.24
CA ARG A 122 -9.20 3.31 -0.97
C ARG A 122 -9.96 3.71 -2.22
N ALA A 123 -11.26 3.81 -2.10
CA ALA A 123 -12.16 3.94 -3.24
C ALA A 123 -11.83 2.86 -4.31
N ASN A 124 -11.56 3.20 -5.54
CA ASN A 124 -11.27 2.26 -6.62
C ASN A 124 -9.76 1.96 -6.80
N ARG A 125 -8.91 2.35 -5.84
CA ARG A 125 -7.45 2.22 -5.97
C ARG A 125 -6.88 1.24 -4.95
N THR A 126 -6.10 0.27 -5.42
CA THR A 126 -5.31 -0.61 -4.55
C THR A 126 -4.09 0.14 -4.04
N LEU A 127 -3.92 0.20 -2.72
CA LEU A 127 -2.79 0.84 -2.04
C LEU A 127 -1.65 -0.15 -1.80
N ALA A 128 -2.00 -1.33 -1.29
CA ALA A 128 -1.05 -2.41 -1.02
C ALA A 128 -1.75 -3.77 -1.12
N GLN A 129 -0.98 -4.82 -1.37
CA GLN A 129 -1.47 -6.20 -1.44
C GLN A 129 -0.41 -7.15 -0.95
N THR A 130 -0.83 -8.23 -0.29
CA THR A 130 0.06 -9.29 0.17
C THR A 130 -0.65 -10.64 0.18
N THR A 131 0.12 -11.73 0.17
CA THR A 131 -0.40 -13.09 0.20
C THR A 131 0.42 -13.93 1.17
N ILE A 132 -0.26 -14.82 1.91
CA ILE A 132 0.39 -15.81 2.78
C ILE A 132 -0.18 -17.20 2.54
N LYS A 133 0.68 -18.21 2.58
CA LYS A 133 0.28 -19.61 2.48
C LYS A 133 0.04 -20.21 3.87
N ILE A 134 -1.11 -20.88 4.03
CA ILE A 134 -1.51 -21.62 5.22
C ILE A 134 -1.65 -23.10 4.82
N THR A 135 -1.15 -24.01 5.65
CA THR A 135 -1.27 -25.45 5.43
C THR A 135 -2.18 -26.05 6.50
N VAL A 136 -3.33 -26.56 6.09
CA VAL A 136 -4.26 -27.28 6.96
C VAL A 136 -4.19 -28.77 6.61
N ARG A 137 -3.73 -29.57 7.56
CA ARG A 137 -3.64 -31.04 7.41
C ARG A 137 -4.97 -31.70 7.78
N PRO A 138 -5.25 -32.90 7.24
CA PRO A 138 -6.44 -33.65 7.62
C PRO A 138 -6.50 -33.90 9.13
N GLY A 139 -7.58 -33.47 9.77
CA GLY A 139 -7.89 -33.77 11.16
C GLY A 139 -8.55 -35.16 11.33
N LEU A 140 -8.92 -35.48 12.55
CA LEU A 140 -9.57 -36.77 12.83
C LEU A 140 -10.91 -36.91 12.10
N GLY A 141 -11.65 -35.81 11.90
CA GLY A 141 -12.93 -35.81 11.20
C GLY A 141 -12.83 -36.03 9.69
N ASP A 142 -11.72 -35.66 9.08
CA ASP A 142 -11.51 -35.81 7.63
C ASP A 142 -11.22 -37.26 7.22
N ARG A 143 -10.79 -38.12 8.17
CA ARG A 143 -10.43 -39.51 7.93
C ARG A 143 -11.65 -40.46 7.83
N THR A 144 -12.83 -40.00 8.21
CA THR A 144 -14.03 -40.82 8.23
C THR A 144 -14.76 -40.89 6.89
N MET A 145 -14.33 -40.15 5.88
CA MET A 145 -14.96 -40.08 4.57
C MET A 145 -14.34 -41.04 3.53
N GLU A 146 -13.22 -41.68 3.85
CA GLU A 146 -12.62 -42.70 2.98
C GLU A 146 -13.05 -44.11 3.47
N SER A 147 -14.32 -44.47 3.23
CA SER A 147 -14.72 -45.86 3.29
C SER A 147 -14.05 -46.61 2.14
N PRO A 148 -13.31 -47.71 2.41
CA PRO A 148 -12.88 -48.60 1.33
C PRO A 148 -14.14 -49.14 0.66
N GLN A 149 -14.35 -48.81 -0.60
CA GLN A 149 -15.34 -49.52 -1.42
C GLN A 149 -14.81 -50.94 -1.67
N PRO A 150 -15.66 -51.98 -1.53
CA PRO A 150 -15.29 -53.38 -1.78
C PRO A 150 -14.99 -53.63 -3.25
#